data_eb8fc3ae18955e9ffc8177f319b48921
#
_entry.id   eb8fc3ae18955e9ffc8177f319b48921
#
_cell.length_a   1.000
_cell.length_b   1.000
_cell.length_c   1.000
_cell.angle_alpha   90.00
_cell.angle_beta   90.00
_cell.angle_gamma   90.00
#
_symmetry.space_group_name_H-M   'P 1'
#
loop_
_entity.id
_entity.type
_entity.pdbx_description
1 polymer ?
#
loop_
_entity_poly.entity_id
_entity_poly.type
_entity_poly.pdbx_seq_one_letter_code
_entity_poly.pdbx_strand_id
1 'polypeptide(L)'
;MCKECDHYDLHYAPGAGVSRRHVLDQLAMGGLASLLSGLPRAANAAKTEDETLRIGYLPITDATPLLVAHAKGYFEEEGLKVAKPELIRGWAPLIEGFAAGRFNVVHLLKPTALWLRYGSHVPVKVVAWAHTNGSALVVQGDGGVKSFADLAGKQLAVPFWYSMHNIVLQYALRESGLTPVIKPQHAMLGPKEVNLQILQPPDMPPALAAKKIDGYIVAEPFNALGELNASARVLRFTGDIWKNHPCCVVSILQPLIEKRPAWAQKVVNAIVRAEIYASQNKEEVAQLLSRDGAGYLPAPAKVVTRAVTAYGQEPVYKDVIRHAEWGNGRIDFQPWPYPSATRLIVQQLKDTKIEGDRVFLDKLDPDFVTKDLVDYVLVKKALARYPDWWRDRSVASGDPFSRQEVLAL
;
A
#
# COMPACT_ATOMS: atom_id res chain seq x y z
N MET A 1 15.57 24.54 30.40
CA MET A 1 14.21 25.05 30.17
C MET A 1 14.05 25.24 28.66
N CYS A 2 13.56 24.27 28.00
CA CYS A 2 13.27 24.34 26.57
C CYS A 2 11.74 24.34 26.43
N LYS A 3 11.18 25.47 26.11
CA LYS A 3 9.78 25.65 25.73
C LYS A 3 9.74 25.43 24.24
N GLU A 4 9.04 24.38 23.80
CA GLU A 4 8.41 24.22 22.49
C GLU A 4 8.11 22.72 22.29
N CYS A 5 7.18 22.21 23.13
CA CYS A 5 6.44 21.00 22.77
C CYS A 5 5.13 21.49 22.15
N ASP A 6 5.13 21.74 20.85
CA ASP A 6 3.89 21.93 20.12
C ASP A 6 3.11 20.61 20.13
N HIS A 7 2.07 20.56 20.95
CA HIS A 7 1.01 19.55 20.88
C HIS A 7 0.33 19.68 19.51
N TYR A 8 0.44 18.65 18.69
CA TYR A 8 -0.35 18.51 17.49
C TYR A 8 -1.80 18.23 17.86
N ASP A 9 -2.57 19.30 18.12
CA ASP A 9 -4.03 19.24 18.18
C ASP A 9 -4.58 19.04 16.77
N LEU A 10 -4.84 17.78 16.43
CA LEU A 10 -5.76 17.47 15.35
C LEU A 10 -7.18 17.76 15.86
N HIS A 11 -7.66 18.97 15.67
CA HIS A 11 -9.04 19.34 15.95
C HIS A 11 -9.99 18.45 15.15
N TYR A 12 -10.55 17.47 15.84
CA TYR A 12 -11.60 16.62 15.36
C TYR A 12 -12.95 17.30 15.69
N ALA A 13 -13.62 17.90 14.71
CA ALA A 13 -15.02 18.29 14.86
C ALA A 13 -15.88 17.02 14.86
N PRO A 14 -16.71 16.76 15.89
CA PRO A 14 -17.59 15.61 15.89
C PRO A 14 -18.79 15.90 14.98
N GLY A 15 -18.79 15.35 13.78
CA GLY A 15 -19.95 15.29 12.90
C GLY A 15 -20.88 14.15 13.31
N ALA A 16 -22.18 14.43 13.32
CA ALA A 16 -23.31 13.66 13.80
C ALA A 16 -23.25 12.12 13.65
N GLY A 17 -23.53 11.47 14.75
CA GLY A 17 -23.76 10.09 15.06
C GLY A 17 -24.25 9.12 13.99
N VAL A 18 -23.31 8.41 13.35
CA VAL A 18 -23.54 7.04 12.90
C VAL A 18 -22.63 6.14 13.75
N SER A 19 -23.24 5.20 14.46
CA SER A 19 -22.53 4.29 15.35
C SER A 19 -21.43 3.55 14.58
N ARG A 20 -20.20 3.62 15.07
CA ARG A 20 -19.02 2.92 14.50
C ARG A 20 -19.24 1.43 14.25
N ARG A 21 -20.12 0.80 15.03
CA ARG A 21 -20.54 -0.59 14.85
C ARG A 21 -21.29 -0.83 13.54
N HIS A 22 -22.15 0.09 13.14
CA HIS A 22 -22.99 -0.07 11.95
C HIS A 22 -22.20 0.02 10.63
N VAL A 23 -21.13 0.84 10.60
CA VAL A 23 -20.24 0.94 9.43
C VAL A 23 -19.31 -0.25 9.33
N LEU A 24 -18.84 -0.77 10.45
CA LEU A 24 -17.97 -1.96 10.48
C LEU A 24 -18.74 -3.25 10.14
N ASP A 25 -19.98 -3.38 10.63
CA ASP A 25 -20.82 -4.55 10.34
C ASP A 25 -21.27 -4.58 8.86
N GLN A 26 -21.48 -3.43 8.24
CA GLN A 26 -21.85 -3.37 6.81
C GLN A 26 -20.65 -3.60 5.87
N LEU A 27 -19.45 -3.21 6.28
CA LEU A 27 -18.22 -3.48 5.51
C LEU A 27 -17.73 -4.92 5.68
N ALA A 28 -18.03 -5.56 6.82
CA ALA A 28 -17.63 -6.93 7.11
C ALA A 28 -18.56 -7.99 6.47
N MET A 29 -19.81 -7.67 6.27
CA MET A 29 -20.88 -8.62 5.90
C MET A 29 -21.41 -8.46 4.47
N GLY A 30 -20.54 -8.32 3.48
CA GLY A 30 -20.98 -8.39 2.07
C GLY A 30 -21.68 -7.13 1.53
N GLY A 31 -21.72 -6.04 2.26
CA GLY A 31 -22.36 -4.79 1.84
C GLY A 31 -21.76 -4.14 0.59
N LEU A 32 -20.48 -4.34 0.34
CA LEU A 32 -19.80 -3.85 -0.88
C LEU A 32 -20.31 -4.55 -2.16
N ALA A 33 -20.59 -5.84 -2.10
CA ALA A 33 -21.10 -6.59 -3.26
C ALA A 33 -22.52 -6.16 -3.65
N SER A 34 -23.37 -5.83 -2.68
CA SER A 34 -24.74 -5.38 -2.93
C SER A 34 -24.83 -3.92 -3.39
N LEU A 35 -23.90 -3.05 -2.97
CA LEU A 35 -23.86 -1.66 -3.44
C LEU A 35 -23.34 -1.56 -4.89
N LEU A 36 -22.46 -2.46 -5.31
CA LEU A 36 -21.92 -2.47 -6.68
C LEU A 36 -22.87 -3.12 -7.69
N SER A 37 -23.79 -3.99 -7.27
CA SER A 37 -24.78 -4.62 -8.16
C SER A 37 -25.91 -3.67 -8.61
N GLY A 38 -26.09 -2.53 -7.93
CA GLY A 38 -27.08 -1.50 -8.26
C GLY A 38 -26.56 -0.34 -9.11
N LEU A 39 -25.29 -0.33 -9.51
CA LEU A 39 -24.74 0.75 -10.33
C LEU A 39 -25.34 0.68 -11.74
N PRO A 40 -25.95 1.76 -12.27
CA PRO A 40 -26.41 1.78 -13.64
C PRO A 40 -25.21 1.55 -14.56
N ARG A 41 -25.32 0.60 -15.48
CA ARG A 41 -24.40 0.48 -16.62
C ARG A 41 -24.42 1.82 -17.35
N ALA A 42 -23.47 2.68 -17.05
CA ALA A 42 -23.29 3.93 -17.77
C ALA A 42 -22.82 3.63 -19.19
N ALA A 43 -23.76 3.30 -20.06
CA ALA A 43 -23.59 3.37 -21.50
C ALA A 43 -23.69 4.85 -21.89
N ASN A 44 -22.64 5.63 -21.64
CA ASN A 44 -22.50 6.94 -22.23
C ASN A 44 -21.47 6.83 -23.37
N ALA A 45 -21.97 6.88 -24.58
CA ALA A 45 -21.19 7.22 -25.76
C ALA A 45 -20.61 8.63 -25.56
N ALA A 46 -19.39 8.72 -25.06
CA ALA A 46 -18.73 9.96 -24.73
C ALA A 46 -18.11 10.56 -25.99
N LYS A 47 -18.30 11.86 -26.12
CA LYS A 47 -17.57 12.78 -26.98
C LYS A 47 -16.06 12.54 -26.85
N THR A 48 -15.35 12.73 -27.97
CA THR A 48 -13.89 12.62 -28.14
C THR A 48 -13.11 13.73 -27.41
N GLU A 49 -13.59 14.23 -26.27
CA GLU A 49 -12.85 15.18 -25.45
C GLU A 49 -11.78 14.45 -24.64
N ASP A 50 -10.64 15.08 -24.46
CA ASP A 50 -9.52 14.56 -23.68
C ASP A 50 -9.98 14.20 -22.27
N GLU A 51 -9.86 12.89 -21.93
CA GLU A 51 -10.21 12.42 -20.59
C GLU A 51 -9.31 13.09 -19.57
N THR A 52 -9.91 13.88 -18.68
CA THR A 52 -9.18 14.51 -17.58
C THR A 52 -8.71 13.42 -16.61
N LEU A 53 -7.42 13.41 -16.30
CA LEU A 53 -6.85 12.53 -15.28
C LEU A 53 -7.31 12.96 -13.89
N ARG A 54 -7.98 12.05 -13.18
CA ARG A 54 -8.48 12.24 -11.81
C ARG A 54 -7.86 11.18 -10.91
N ILE A 55 -7.00 11.63 -10.00
CA ILE A 55 -6.23 10.77 -9.12
C ILE A 55 -6.82 10.80 -7.72
N GLY A 56 -7.16 9.62 -7.16
CA GLY A 56 -7.44 9.42 -5.74
C GLY A 56 -6.26 8.77 -5.04
N TYR A 57 -5.91 9.22 -3.83
CA TYR A 57 -4.79 8.65 -3.09
C TYR A 57 -4.98 8.69 -1.58
N LEU A 58 -4.33 7.76 -0.86
CA LEU A 58 -4.18 7.80 0.59
C LEU A 58 -2.93 8.60 0.98
N PRO A 59 -2.88 9.20 2.19
CA PRO A 59 -1.74 9.99 2.66
C PRO A 59 -0.55 9.10 3.09
N ILE A 60 -0.09 8.26 2.18
CA ILE A 60 1.02 7.32 2.38
C ILE A 60 2.07 7.47 1.27
N THR A 61 3.31 7.12 1.60
CA THR A 61 4.43 7.21 0.63
C THR A 61 4.25 6.32 -0.60
N ASP A 62 3.36 5.36 -0.52
CA ASP A 62 3.00 4.46 -1.62
C ASP A 62 2.42 5.21 -2.84
N ALA A 63 1.83 6.39 -2.62
CA ALA A 63 1.29 7.25 -3.67
C ALA A 63 2.35 8.11 -4.38
N THR A 64 3.60 8.06 -3.93
CA THR A 64 4.70 8.91 -4.42
C THR A 64 4.76 9.03 -5.94
N PRO A 65 4.68 7.95 -6.75
CA PRO A 65 4.77 8.09 -8.20
C PRO A 65 3.67 8.99 -8.81
N LEU A 66 2.45 8.84 -8.32
CA LEU A 66 1.30 9.64 -8.77
C LEU A 66 1.48 11.12 -8.40
N LEU A 67 1.94 11.36 -7.17
CA LEU A 67 2.08 12.69 -6.60
C LEU A 67 3.28 13.44 -7.18
N VAL A 68 4.41 12.76 -7.39
CA VAL A 68 5.59 13.32 -8.06
C VAL A 68 5.29 13.64 -9.52
N ALA A 69 4.60 12.74 -10.24
CA ALA A 69 4.22 12.99 -11.62
C ALA A 69 3.35 14.25 -11.75
N HIS A 70 2.42 14.46 -10.83
CA HIS A 70 1.61 15.67 -10.77
C HIS A 70 2.44 16.90 -10.35
N ALA A 71 3.20 16.81 -9.26
CA ALA A 71 3.93 17.94 -8.70
C ALA A 71 5.01 18.50 -9.66
N LYS A 72 5.58 17.61 -10.48
CA LYS A 72 6.63 17.96 -11.46
C LYS A 72 6.09 18.21 -12.88
N GLY A 73 4.78 18.19 -13.08
CA GLY A 73 4.16 18.46 -14.38
C GLY A 73 4.36 17.36 -15.43
N TYR A 74 4.73 16.13 -15.03
CA TYR A 74 5.02 15.06 -16.00
C TYR A 74 3.78 14.58 -16.77
N PHE A 75 2.59 14.69 -16.18
CA PHE A 75 1.34 14.40 -16.88
C PHE A 75 1.07 15.46 -17.98
N GLU A 76 1.26 16.72 -17.66
CA GLU A 76 1.09 17.84 -18.59
C GLU A 76 2.14 17.79 -19.74
N GLU A 77 3.39 17.41 -19.43
CA GLU A 77 4.43 17.20 -20.44
C GLU A 77 4.11 16.05 -21.41
N GLU A 78 3.37 15.02 -20.96
CA GLU A 78 2.82 13.97 -21.84
C GLU A 78 1.55 14.45 -22.59
N GLY A 79 1.12 15.70 -22.40
CA GLY A 79 -0.05 16.30 -23.01
C GLY A 79 -1.37 15.80 -22.42
N LEU A 80 -1.39 15.48 -21.12
CA LEU A 80 -2.59 15.11 -20.39
C LEU A 80 -3.18 16.32 -19.66
N LYS A 81 -4.49 16.40 -19.62
CA LYS A 81 -5.21 17.23 -18.67
C LYS A 81 -5.25 16.51 -17.32
N VAL A 82 -4.83 17.13 -16.23
CA VAL A 82 -4.84 16.54 -14.91
C VAL A 82 -5.57 17.43 -13.90
N ALA A 83 -6.46 16.84 -13.12
CA ALA A 83 -7.05 17.50 -11.96
C ALA A 83 -6.12 17.35 -10.75
N LYS A 84 -6.19 18.28 -9.80
CA LYS A 84 -5.45 18.16 -8.54
C LYS A 84 -5.78 16.80 -7.88
N PRO A 85 -4.78 15.99 -7.50
CA PRO A 85 -5.00 14.73 -6.80
C PRO A 85 -5.79 14.91 -5.52
N GLU A 86 -6.69 13.98 -5.24
CA GLU A 86 -7.61 14.05 -4.13
C GLU A 86 -7.21 13.08 -3.02
N LEU A 87 -6.96 13.63 -1.81
CA LEU A 87 -6.58 12.84 -0.64
C LEU A 87 -7.81 12.17 -0.03
N ILE A 88 -7.74 10.85 0.12
CA ILE A 88 -8.76 10.00 0.74
C ILE A 88 -8.15 9.33 1.98
N ARG A 89 -8.87 9.31 3.10
CA ARG A 89 -8.32 8.87 4.38
C ARG A 89 -8.30 7.35 4.59
N GLY A 90 -8.96 6.58 3.75
CA GLY A 90 -9.08 5.13 3.93
C GLY A 90 -9.27 4.36 2.63
N TRP A 91 -9.01 3.05 2.70
CA TRP A 91 -9.05 2.18 1.53
C TRP A 91 -10.46 2.01 0.97
N ALA A 92 -11.48 1.79 1.82
CA ALA A 92 -12.84 1.59 1.35
C ALA A 92 -13.38 2.78 0.52
N PRO A 93 -13.34 4.04 0.99
CA PRO A 93 -13.80 5.17 0.19
C PRO A 93 -12.96 5.44 -1.06
N LEU A 94 -11.65 5.09 -1.08
CA LEU A 94 -10.85 5.16 -2.30
C LEU A 94 -11.33 4.14 -3.33
N ILE A 95 -11.55 2.90 -2.91
CA ILE A 95 -12.04 1.80 -3.74
C ILE A 95 -13.42 2.13 -4.33
N GLU A 96 -14.34 2.60 -3.50
CA GLU A 96 -15.70 3.02 -3.90
C GLU A 96 -15.63 4.15 -4.93
N GLY A 97 -14.83 5.18 -4.67
CA GLY A 97 -14.62 6.30 -5.60
C GLY A 97 -14.04 5.87 -6.94
N PHE A 98 -13.11 4.92 -6.93
CA PHE A 98 -12.54 4.35 -8.15
C PHE A 98 -13.56 3.50 -8.93
N ALA A 99 -14.27 2.61 -8.26
CA ALA A 99 -15.29 1.76 -8.89
C ALA A 99 -16.46 2.59 -9.46
N ALA A 100 -16.82 3.70 -8.80
CA ALA A 100 -17.84 4.64 -9.26
C ALA A 100 -17.34 5.62 -10.35
N GLY A 101 -16.05 5.59 -10.73
CA GLY A 101 -15.48 6.47 -11.75
C GLY A 101 -15.21 7.91 -11.29
N ARG A 102 -15.24 8.20 -9.99
CA ARG A 102 -14.76 9.48 -9.43
C ARG A 102 -13.28 9.68 -9.74
N PHE A 103 -12.50 8.63 -9.57
CA PHE A 103 -11.09 8.55 -9.96
C PHE A 103 -10.94 7.60 -11.16
N ASN A 104 -10.07 7.93 -12.09
CA ASN A 104 -9.73 7.06 -13.21
C ASN A 104 -8.33 6.46 -13.11
N VAL A 105 -7.51 6.99 -12.20
CA VAL A 105 -6.21 6.43 -11.78
C VAL A 105 -6.10 6.47 -10.27
N VAL A 106 -5.69 5.36 -9.67
CA VAL A 106 -5.47 5.24 -8.22
C VAL A 106 -4.24 4.38 -7.96
N HIS A 107 -3.64 4.54 -6.77
CA HIS A 107 -2.83 3.47 -6.22
C HIS A 107 -3.73 2.54 -5.39
N LEU A 108 -3.49 1.24 -5.49
CA LEU A 108 -4.20 0.23 -4.71
C LEU A 108 -3.19 -0.74 -4.10
N LEU A 109 -3.52 -1.27 -2.93
CA LEU A 109 -2.85 -2.47 -2.43
C LEU A 109 -2.98 -3.58 -3.48
N LYS A 110 -1.89 -4.25 -3.84
CA LYS A 110 -1.94 -5.24 -4.93
C LYS A 110 -2.95 -6.37 -4.69
N PRO A 111 -3.09 -6.93 -3.47
CA PRO A 111 -4.16 -7.90 -3.18
C PRO A 111 -5.58 -7.30 -3.32
N THR A 112 -5.76 -6.01 -3.05
CA THR A 112 -7.04 -5.33 -3.27
C THR A 112 -7.40 -5.25 -4.75
N ALA A 113 -6.44 -4.96 -5.64
CA ALA A 113 -6.69 -4.98 -7.09
C ALA A 113 -7.12 -6.38 -7.55
N LEU A 114 -6.53 -7.44 -6.98
CA LEU A 114 -6.93 -8.82 -7.25
C LEU A 114 -8.36 -9.09 -6.77
N TRP A 115 -8.68 -8.73 -5.52
CA TRP A 115 -10.03 -8.88 -4.97
C TRP A 115 -11.08 -8.11 -5.79
N LEU A 116 -10.80 -6.87 -6.18
CA LEU A 116 -11.70 -6.09 -7.02
C LEU A 116 -12.02 -6.79 -8.33
N ARG A 117 -11.00 -7.33 -9.01
CA ARG A 117 -11.20 -7.97 -10.31
C ARG A 117 -11.94 -9.29 -10.21
N TYR A 118 -11.57 -10.16 -9.28
CA TYR A 118 -12.07 -11.54 -9.25
C TYR A 118 -13.15 -11.78 -8.19
N GLY A 119 -13.14 -11.04 -7.10
CA GLY A 119 -14.15 -11.13 -6.04
C GLY A 119 -15.33 -10.17 -6.25
N SER A 120 -15.04 -8.94 -6.66
CA SER A 120 -16.08 -7.90 -6.85
C SER A 120 -16.42 -7.61 -8.31
N HIS A 121 -15.80 -8.30 -9.26
CA HIS A 121 -16.04 -8.17 -10.70
C HIS A 121 -15.85 -6.74 -11.27
N VAL A 122 -15.05 -5.92 -10.59
CA VAL A 122 -14.65 -4.60 -11.10
C VAL A 122 -13.53 -4.81 -12.11
N PRO A 123 -13.63 -4.32 -13.36
CA PRO A 123 -12.68 -4.61 -14.42
C PRO A 123 -11.39 -3.76 -14.27
N VAL A 124 -10.71 -3.89 -13.13
CA VAL A 124 -9.44 -3.21 -12.85
C VAL A 124 -8.28 -3.89 -13.57
N LYS A 125 -7.32 -3.09 -14.05
CA LYS A 125 -6.00 -3.51 -14.52
C LYS A 125 -4.91 -2.83 -13.73
N VAL A 126 -3.87 -3.58 -13.39
CA VAL A 126 -2.61 -3.06 -12.87
C VAL A 126 -1.74 -2.65 -14.06
N VAL A 127 -1.30 -1.39 -14.08
CA VAL A 127 -0.52 -0.83 -15.20
C VAL A 127 0.94 -0.56 -14.84
N ALA A 128 1.26 -0.52 -13.54
CA ALA A 128 2.61 -0.47 -12.99
C ALA A 128 2.59 -0.88 -11.51
N TRP A 129 3.73 -1.26 -10.95
CA TRP A 129 3.90 -1.16 -9.51
C TRP A 129 4.07 0.32 -9.12
N ALA A 130 3.74 0.71 -7.91
CA ALA A 130 4.01 2.04 -7.40
C ALA A 130 5.30 2.07 -6.57
N HIS A 131 5.57 0.99 -5.87
CA HIS A 131 6.77 0.86 -5.03
C HIS A 131 6.98 -0.59 -4.56
N THR A 132 8.16 -0.82 -3.99
CA THR A 132 8.50 -2.03 -3.24
C THR A 132 8.87 -1.68 -1.79
N ASN A 133 8.71 -2.63 -0.86
CA ASN A 133 8.93 -2.43 0.58
C ASN A 133 8.01 -1.33 1.17
N GLY A 134 8.54 -0.38 1.92
CA GLY A 134 7.80 0.81 2.39
C GLY A 134 6.84 0.57 3.55
N SER A 135 6.99 -0.54 4.29
CA SER A 135 6.14 -0.91 5.41
C SER A 135 6.92 -1.57 6.54
N ALA A 136 6.37 -1.53 7.74
CA ALA A 136 6.95 -2.19 8.90
C ALA A 136 5.88 -2.68 9.88
N LEU A 137 6.21 -3.71 10.65
CA LEU A 137 5.53 -4.07 11.88
C LEU A 137 6.12 -3.23 13.02
N VAL A 138 5.26 -2.47 13.68
CA VAL A 138 5.60 -1.55 14.76
C VAL A 138 4.90 -1.97 16.04
N VAL A 139 5.59 -1.89 17.15
CA VAL A 139 5.11 -2.26 18.49
C VAL A 139 5.44 -1.17 19.50
N GLN A 140 4.87 -1.25 20.71
CA GLN A 140 5.24 -0.36 21.82
C GLN A 140 6.75 -0.43 22.09
N GLY A 141 7.39 0.72 22.25
CA GLY A 141 8.83 0.81 22.51
C GLY A 141 9.25 0.17 23.83
N ASP A 142 8.41 0.30 24.87
CA ASP A 142 8.58 -0.23 26.23
C ASP A 142 7.83 -1.55 26.48
N GLY A 143 7.11 -2.07 25.48
CA GLY A 143 6.14 -3.18 25.62
C GLY A 143 6.73 -4.59 25.74
N GLY A 144 8.04 -4.75 25.83
CA GLY A 144 8.69 -6.05 26.03
C GLY A 144 8.69 -6.99 24.81
N VAL A 145 7.99 -6.67 23.70
CA VAL A 145 7.96 -7.47 22.47
C VAL A 145 9.28 -7.34 21.74
N LYS A 146 10.10 -8.36 21.67
CA LYS A 146 11.43 -8.35 21.01
C LYS A 146 11.49 -9.20 19.76
N SER A 147 10.57 -10.14 19.62
CA SER A 147 10.49 -11.09 18.51
C SER A 147 9.04 -11.34 18.11
N PHE A 148 8.82 -12.06 17.00
CA PHE A 148 7.47 -12.50 16.64
C PHE A 148 6.84 -13.42 17.70
N ALA A 149 7.63 -14.25 18.38
CA ALA A 149 7.12 -15.14 19.44
C ALA A 149 6.44 -14.38 20.60
N ASP A 150 6.91 -13.16 20.90
CA ASP A 150 6.36 -12.32 21.96
C ASP A 150 5.00 -11.69 21.59
N LEU A 151 4.54 -11.89 20.36
CA LEU A 151 3.23 -11.45 19.88
C LEU A 151 2.10 -12.39 20.29
N ALA A 152 2.40 -13.52 20.91
CA ALA A 152 1.38 -14.43 21.45
C ALA A 152 0.44 -13.68 22.42
N GLY A 153 -0.87 -13.83 22.24
CA GLY A 153 -1.90 -13.14 23.02
C GLY A 153 -2.09 -11.65 22.68
N LYS A 154 -1.44 -11.12 21.63
CA LYS A 154 -1.46 -9.70 21.28
C LYS A 154 -2.54 -9.35 20.26
N GLN A 155 -2.90 -8.04 20.28
CA GLN A 155 -3.87 -7.42 19.37
C GLN A 155 -3.11 -6.58 18.35
N LEU A 156 -3.12 -6.97 17.07
CA LEU A 156 -2.41 -6.28 16.00
C LEU A 156 -3.40 -5.67 14.99
N ALA A 157 -3.06 -4.49 14.48
CA ALA A 157 -3.83 -3.85 13.43
C ALA A 157 -3.20 -4.03 12.05
N VAL A 158 -4.05 -4.27 11.06
CA VAL A 158 -3.74 -4.27 9.62
C VAL A 158 -4.59 -3.22 8.89
N PRO A 159 -4.12 -2.62 7.78
CA PRO A 159 -4.84 -1.52 7.13
C PRO A 159 -6.06 -1.99 6.32
N PHE A 160 -6.04 -3.23 5.86
CA PHE A 160 -7.11 -3.83 5.07
C PHE A 160 -6.90 -5.35 4.97
N TRP A 161 -7.98 -6.15 4.86
CA TRP A 161 -7.85 -7.61 4.77
C TRP A 161 -7.11 -8.05 3.51
N TYR A 162 -7.43 -7.47 2.35
CA TYR A 162 -6.73 -7.71 1.08
C TYR A 162 -5.52 -6.76 0.94
N SER A 163 -4.52 -6.89 1.83
CA SER A 163 -3.31 -6.08 1.83
C SER A 163 -2.04 -6.94 1.88
N MET A 164 -0.95 -6.41 1.35
CA MET A 164 0.38 -7.02 1.50
C MET A 164 0.78 -7.11 2.98
N HIS A 165 0.39 -6.11 3.77
CA HIS A 165 0.61 -6.07 5.22
C HIS A 165 0.02 -7.30 5.91
N ASN A 166 -1.24 -7.65 5.59
CA ASN A 166 -1.91 -8.81 6.16
C ASN A 166 -1.24 -10.12 5.72
N ILE A 167 -0.85 -10.24 4.45
CA ILE A 167 -0.15 -11.41 3.92
C ILE A 167 1.19 -11.61 4.63
N VAL A 168 2.04 -10.59 4.64
CA VAL A 168 3.40 -10.67 5.20
C VAL A 168 3.36 -10.90 6.71
N LEU A 169 2.45 -10.21 7.43
CA LEU A 169 2.27 -10.44 8.86
C LEU A 169 1.86 -11.87 9.17
N GLN A 170 0.83 -12.38 8.49
CA GLN A 170 0.34 -13.74 8.76
C GLN A 170 1.35 -14.80 8.34
N TYR A 171 2.11 -14.60 7.26
CA TYR A 171 3.26 -15.44 6.94
C TYR A 171 4.26 -15.48 8.10
N ALA A 172 4.71 -14.32 8.58
CA ALA A 172 5.67 -14.23 9.66
C ALA A 172 5.16 -14.84 10.99
N LEU A 173 3.88 -14.65 11.32
CA LEU A 173 3.27 -15.26 12.49
C LEU A 173 3.26 -16.78 12.40
N ARG A 174 2.87 -17.36 11.27
CA ARG A 174 2.86 -18.82 11.06
C ARG A 174 4.26 -19.41 11.14
N GLU A 175 5.25 -18.80 10.48
CA GLU A 175 6.66 -19.24 10.55
C GLU A 175 7.21 -19.17 11.98
N SER A 176 6.67 -18.29 12.81
CA SER A 176 7.02 -18.18 14.25
C SER A 176 6.20 -19.12 15.16
N GLY A 177 5.40 -20.03 14.60
CA GLY A 177 4.56 -20.96 15.34
C GLY A 177 3.34 -20.33 16.00
N LEU A 178 2.93 -19.13 15.56
CA LEU A 178 1.75 -18.43 16.03
C LEU A 178 0.56 -18.61 15.09
N THR A 179 -0.64 -18.46 15.65
CA THR A 179 -1.90 -18.64 14.94
C THR A 179 -2.61 -17.29 14.81
N PRO A 180 -2.66 -16.67 13.62
CA PRO A 180 -3.47 -15.47 13.42
C PRO A 180 -4.96 -15.82 13.54
N VAL A 181 -5.72 -14.99 14.24
CA VAL A 181 -7.17 -15.12 14.41
C VAL A 181 -7.86 -13.77 14.17
N ILE A 182 -9.17 -13.82 13.87
CA ILE A 182 -10.04 -12.66 13.76
C ILE A 182 -11.16 -12.85 14.79
N LYS A 183 -11.06 -12.13 15.89
CA LYS A 183 -11.98 -12.20 17.02
C LYS A 183 -12.34 -10.78 17.49
N PRO A 184 -13.45 -10.57 18.22
CA PRO A 184 -13.71 -9.31 18.89
C PRO A 184 -12.51 -8.84 19.73
N GLN A 185 -12.27 -7.55 19.79
CA GLN A 185 -11.07 -6.95 20.40
C GLN A 185 -10.77 -7.42 21.84
N HIS A 186 -11.79 -7.75 22.61
CA HIS A 186 -11.63 -8.19 24.00
C HIS A 186 -11.85 -9.70 24.20
N ALA A 187 -11.87 -10.46 23.11
CA ALA A 187 -12.02 -11.91 23.20
C ALA A 187 -10.78 -12.53 23.84
N MET A 188 -10.99 -13.56 24.63
CA MET A 188 -9.90 -14.36 25.19
C MET A 188 -9.13 -15.05 24.05
N LEU A 189 -7.81 -14.88 24.05
CA LEU A 189 -6.91 -15.49 23.09
C LEU A 189 -6.26 -16.74 23.68
N GLY A 190 -6.09 -17.73 22.83
CA GLY A 190 -5.29 -18.91 23.17
C GLY A 190 -3.80 -18.59 23.26
N PRO A 191 -2.97 -19.46 23.83
CA PRO A 191 -1.57 -19.18 24.15
C PRO A 191 -0.67 -18.92 22.95
N LYS A 192 -1.12 -19.26 21.74
CA LYS A 192 -0.39 -18.99 20.47
C LYS A 192 -1.18 -18.10 19.52
N GLU A 193 -2.35 -17.63 19.91
CA GLU A 193 -3.18 -16.81 19.05
C GLU A 193 -2.70 -15.35 19.05
N VAL A 194 -2.79 -14.73 17.86
CA VAL A 194 -2.58 -13.29 17.64
C VAL A 194 -3.83 -12.75 16.95
N ASN A 195 -4.51 -11.82 17.58
CA ASN A 195 -5.74 -11.27 17.03
C ASN A 195 -5.46 -10.13 16.05
N LEU A 196 -6.07 -10.20 14.89
CA LEU A 196 -5.94 -9.19 13.85
C LEU A 196 -7.24 -8.39 13.75
N GLN A 197 -7.09 -7.08 13.58
CA GLN A 197 -8.20 -6.16 13.37
C GLN A 197 -7.86 -5.10 12.34
N ILE A 198 -8.87 -4.56 11.65
CA ILE A 198 -8.65 -3.47 10.71
C ILE A 198 -8.67 -2.12 11.45
N LEU A 199 -7.65 -1.30 11.20
CA LEU A 199 -7.66 0.13 11.48
C LEU A 199 -7.21 0.91 10.25
N GLN A 200 -7.72 2.13 10.09
CA GLN A 200 -7.23 3.03 9.06
C GLN A 200 -5.79 3.45 9.37
N PRO A 201 -4.91 3.60 8.38
CA PRO A 201 -3.51 3.95 8.60
C PRO A 201 -3.29 5.16 9.53
N PRO A 202 -4.00 6.29 9.38
CA PRO A 202 -3.84 7.43 10.30
C PRO A 202 -4.23 7.16 11.75
N ASP A 203 -5.09 6.16 11.99
CA ASP A 203 -5.59 5.83 13.33
C ASP A 203 -4.67 4.86 14.10
N MET A 204 -3.70 4.23 13.41
CA MET A 204 -2.83 3.21 14.01
C MET A 204 -1.84 3.75 15.05
N PRO A 205 -1.03 4.80 14.77
CA PRO A 205 -0.11 5.34 15.76
C PRO A 205 -0.81 5.83 17.03
N PRO A 206 -1.92 6.61 16.98
CA PRO A 206 -2.63 7.00 18.18
C PRO A 206 -3.29 5.82 18.93
N ALA A 207 -3.75 4.78 18.21
CA ALA A 207 -4.30 3.59 18.85
C ALA A 207 -3.22 2.82 19.62
N LEU A 208 -2.00 2.73 19.09
CA LEU A 208 -0.85 2.14 19.75
C LEU A 208 -0.47 2.97 21.00
N ALA A 209 -0.31 4.29 20.85
CA ALA A 209 0.00 5.19 21.96
C ALA A 209 -1.03 5.10 23.11
N ALA A 210 -2.31 4.94 22.77
CA ALA A 210 -3.40 4.74 23.73
C ALA A 210 -3.50 3.30 24.27
N LYS A 211 -2.56 2.41 23.90
CA LYS A 211 -2.54 1.00 24.31
C LYS A 211 -3.84 0.21 23.96
N LYS A 212 -4.54 0.64 22.91
CA LYS A 212 -5.72 -0.05 22.37
C LYS A 212 -5.35 -1.24 21.49
N ILE A 213 -4.14 -1.24 20.98
CA ILE A 213 -3.50 -2.31 20.23
C ILE A 213 -2.07 -2.48 20.75
N ASP A 214 -1.50 -3.66 20.56
CA ASP A 214 -0.11 -3.97 20.96
C ASP A 214 0.89 -3.68 19.84
N GLY A 215 0.41 -3.61 18.61
CA GLY A 215 1.21 -3.29 17.42
C GLY A 215 0.35 -3.11 16.19
N TYR A 216 0.99 -2.64 15.13
CA TYR A 216 0.38 -2.51 13.82
C TYR A 216 1.39 -2.75 12.71
N ILE A 217 0.90 -3.17 11.55
CA ILE A 217 1.69 -3.24 10.33
C ILE A 217 1.05 -2.34 9.28
N VAL A 218 1.83 -1.38 8.75
CA VAL A 218 1.29 -0.34 7.87
C VAL A 218 2.35 0.24 6.96
N ALA A 219 1.90 0.92 5.91
CA ALA A 219 2.74 1.71 5.01
C ALA A 219 3.28 2.99 5.70
N GLU A 220 4.40 3.48 5.18
CA GLU A 220 4.94 4.78 5.56
C GLU A 220 4.01 5.95 5.11
N PRO A 221 3.98 7.08 5.82
CA PRO A 221 4.91 7.50 6.90
C PRO A 221 4.46 7.13 8.31
N PHE A 222 3.46 6.28 8.51
CA PHE A 222 2.87 6.01 9.82
C PHE A 222 3.79 5.22 10.75
N ASN A 223 4.77 4.46 10.21
CA ASN A 223 5.79 3.83 11.03
C ASN A 223 6.76 4.88 11.57
N ALA A 224 7.28 5.76 10.71
CA ALA A 224 8.12 6.88 11.12
C ALA A 224 7.42 7.83 12.10
N LEU A 225 6.11 8.08 11.92
CA LEU A 225 5.30 8.83 12.88
C LEU A 225 5.23 8.14 14.25
N GLY A 226 5.02 6.83 14.26
CA GLY A 226 5.01 6.05 15.50
C GLY A 226 6.34 6.12 16.24
N GLU A 227 7.46 5.95 15.53
CA GLU A 227 8.80 6.04 16.09
C GLU A 227 9.10 7.43 16.69
N LEU A 228 8.71 8.51 16.00
CA LEU A 228 9.05 9.86 16.42
C LEU A 228 8.10 10.44 17.47
N ASN A 229 6.82 10.08 17.45
CA ASN A 229 5.79 10.75 18.26
C ASN A 229 5.08 9.84 19.26
N ALA A 230 5.13 8.52 19.09
CA ALA A 230 4.32 7.58 19.88
C ALA A 230 5.17 6.61 20.71
N SER A 231 6.47 6.86 20.91
CA SER A 231 7.40 5.96 21.61
C SER A 231 7.30 4.52 21.10
N ALA A 232 7.00 4.37 19.82
CA ALA A 232 6.91 3.08 19.16
C ALA A 232 8.28 2.69 18.57
N ARG A 233 8.44 1.42 18.27
CA ARG A 233 9.64 0.93 17.57
C ARG A 233 9.27 -0.06 16.47
N VAL A 234 10.06 -0.07 15.44
CA VAL A 234 9.99 -1.11 14.41
C VAL A 234 10.43 -2.43 15.00
N LEU A 235 9.58 -3.46 14.89
CA LEU A 235 9.94 -4.84 15.19
C LEU A 235 10.58 -5.51 13.98
N ARG A 236 10.04 -5.29 12.80
CA ARG A 236 10.55 -5.82 11.54
C ARG A 236 10.07 -4.99 10.36
N PHE A 237 10.94 -4.70 9.40
CA PHE A 237 10.54 -4.18 8.09
C PHE A 237 9.96 -5.30 7.21
N THR A 238 8.92 -5.00 6.47
CA THR A 238 8.30 -6.02 5.59
C THR A 238 9.22 -6.46 4.46
N GLY A 239 10.07 -5.56 3.95
CA GLY A 239 11.11 -5.88 2.98
C GLY A 239 12.19 -6.81 3.50
N ASP A 240 12.35 -6.94 4.82
CA ASP A 240 13.25 -7.86 5.51
C ASP A 240 12.58 -9.21 5.84
N ILE A 241 11.34 -9.42 5.36
CA ILE A 241 10.60 -10.69 5.41
C ILE A 241 10.37 -11.21 3.98
N TRP A 242 10.01 -10.33 3.07
CA TRP A 242 9.87 -10.63 1.65
C TRP A 242 10.68 -9.60 0.86
N LYS A 243 11.81 -10.05 0.31
CA LYS A 243 12.77 -9.20 -0.41
C LYS A 243 12.09 -8.43 -1.54
N ASN A 244 12.14 -7.10 -1.47
CA ASN A 244 11.58 -6.19 -2.49
C ASN A 244 10.12 -6.51 -2.86
N HIS A 245 9.30 -6.89 -1.86
CA HIS A 245 7.89 -7.20 -2.13
C HIS A 245 7.15 -5.99 -2.72
N PRO A 246 6.22 -6.21 -3.68
CA PRO A 246 5.32 -5.15 -4.09
C PRO A 246 4.35 -4.86 -2.96
N CYS A 247 4.01 -3.59 -2.74
CA CYS A 247 2.92 -3.24 -1.83
C CYS A 247 1.76 -2.62 -2.59
N CYS A 248 1.90 -1.40 -3.07
CA CYS A 248 0.89 -0.77 -3.91
C CYS A 248 1.23 -0.83 -5.40
N VAL A 249 0.18 -0.77 -6.20
CA VAL A 249 0.21 -0.78 -7.65
C VAL A 249 -0.63 0.37 -8.20
N VAL A 250 -0.28 0.86 -9.37
CA VAL A 250 -1.10 1.83 -10.11
C VAL A 250 -2.14 1.08 -10.90
N SER A 251 -3.38 1.52 -10.80
CA SER A 251 -4.55 0.85 -11.39
C SER A 251 -5.41 1.80 -12.20
N ILE A 252 -5.90 1.27 -13.33
CA ILE A 252 -6.86 1.90 -14.26
C ILE A 252 -7.96 0.89 -14.56
N LEU A 253 -9.18 1.35 -14.85
CA LEU A 253 -10.25 0.45 -15.30
C LEU A 253 -9.99 0.00 -16.74
N GLN A 254 -10.11 -1.30 -17.01
CA GLN A 254 -9.85 -1.91 -18.32
C GLN A 254 -10.62 -1.23 -19.46
N PRO A 255 -11.93 -0.91 -19.34
CA PRO A 255 -12.65 -0.25 -20.42
C PRO A 255 -12.08 1.12 -20.82
N LEU A 256 -11.41 1.82 -19.89
CA LEU A 256 -10.76 3.09 -20.20
C LEU A 256 -9.47 2.87 -20.99
N ILE A 257 -8.68 1.86 -20.61
CA ILE A 257 -7.47 1.48 -21.36
C ILE A 257 -7.84 1.10 -22.79
N GLU A 258 -8.88 0.28 -22.97
CA GLU A 258 -9.33 -0.20 -24.28
C GLU A 258 -9.87 0.94 -25.18
N LYS A 259 -10.65 1.85 -24.59
CA LYS A 259 -11.22 2.99 -25.32
C LYS A 259 -10.19 4.08 -25.62
N ARG A 260 -9.16 4.24 -24.78
CA ARG A 260 -8.18 5.33 -24.85
C ARG A 260 -6.74 4.83 -24.63
N PRO A 261 -6.23 3.92 -25.46
CA PRO A 261 -4.92 3.31 -25.24
C PRO A 261 -3.77 4.32 -25.27
N ALA A 262 -3.87 5.38 -26.09
CA ALA A 262 -2.86 6.43 -26.14
C ALA A 262 -2.84 7.27 -24.84
N TRP A 263 -4.01 7.56 -24.28
CA TRP A 263 -4.13 8.25 -22.98
C TRP A 263 -3.52 7.38 -21.86
N ALA A 264 -3.89 6.10 -21.80
CA ALA A 264 -3.35 5.18 -20.80
C ALA A 264 -1.81 5.06 -20.89
N GLN A 265 -1.26 5.01 -22.12
CA GLN A 265 0.19 4.99 -22.33
C GLN A 265 0.87 6.26 -21.80
N LYS A 266 0.31 7.43 -22.06
CA LYS A 266 0.83 8.71 -21.56
C LYS A 266 0.81 8.75 -20.02
N VAL A 267 -0.26 8.28 -19.38
CA VAL A 267 -0.35 8.16 -17.92
C VAL A 267 0.79 7.29 -17.38
N VAL A 268 1.00 6.11 -17.95
CA VAL A 268 2.04 5.18 -17.49
C VAL A 268 3.45 5.73 -17.76
N ASN A 269 3.66 6.46 -18.86
CA ASN A 269 4.94 7.13 -19.13
C ASN A 269 5.30 8.13 -18.02
N ALA A 270 4.36 8.98 -17.63
CA ALA A 270 4.57 9.98 -16.58
C ALA A 270 4.85 9.31 -15.23
N ILE A 271 4.12 8.23 -14.90
CA ILE A 271 4.29 7.47 -13.66
C ILE A 271 5.66 6.80 -13.61
N VAL A 272 6.08 6.09 -14.66
CA VAL A 272 7.40 5.44 -14.71
C VAL A 272 8.52 6.46 -14.58
N ARG A 273 8.38 7.63 -15.23
CA ARG A 273 9.34 8.74 -15.07
C ARG A 273 9.42 9.19 -13.62
N ALA A 274 8.28 9.34 -12.95
CA ALA A 274 8.22 9.77 -11.56
C ALA A 274 8.83 8.74 -10.60
N GLU A 275 8.67 7.46 -10.87
CA GLU A 275 9.28 6.38 -10.08
C GLU A 275 10.80 6.38 -10.20
N ILE A 276 11.32 6.48 -11.42
CA ILE A 276 12.76 6.58 -11.66
C ILE A 276 13.33 7.81 -10.96
N TYR A 277 12.65 8.95 -11.10
CA TYR A 277 13.05 10.17 -10.41
C TYR A 277 13.04 9.98 -8.88
N ALA A 278 11.95 9.43 -8.32
CA ALA A 278 11.80 9.26 -6.89
C ALA A 278 12.82 8.29 -6.29
N SER A 279 13.18 7.22 -7.01
CA SER A 279 14.20 6.27 -6.54
C SER A 279 15.59 6.90 -6.39
N GLN A 280 15.91 7.89 -7.24
CA GLN A 280 17.19 8.59 -7.26
C GLN A 280 17.23 9.84 -6.37
N ASN A 281 16.07 10.40 -5.99
CA ASN A 281 15.97 11.69 -5.32
C ASN A 281 15.05 11.63 -4.08
N LYS A 282 15.21 10.60 -3.25
CA LYS A 282 14.30 10.30 -2.12
C LYS A 282 14.12 11.46 -1.15
N GLU A 283 15.19 12.16 -0.79
CA GLU A 283 15.15 13.28 0.17
C GLU A 283 14.41 14.49 -0.42
N GLU A 284 14.72 14.86 -1.68
CA GLU A 284 14.00 15.93 -2.37
C GLU A 284 12.51 15.61 -2.51
N VAL A 285 12.19 14.36 -2.88
CA VAL A 285 10.80 13.90 -3.01
C VAL A 285 10.09 13.93 -1.66
N ALA A 286 10.76 13.53 -0.57
CA ALA A 286 10.20 13.62 0.78
C ALA A 286 9.85 15.05 1.15
N GLN A 287 10.77 16.00 0.90
CA GLN A 287 10.53 17.42 1.13
C GLN A 287 9.37 17.93 0.27
N LEU A 288 9.39 17.62 -1.05
CA LEU A 288 8.35 18.04 -1.99
C LEU A 288 6.95 17.58 -1.57
N LEU A 289 6.80 16.31 -1.20
CA LEU A 289 5.48 15.72 -0.90
C LEU A 289 4.98 16.02 0.51
N SER A 290 5.87 16.42 1.43
CA SER A 290 5.53 16.69 2.84
C SER A 290 4.55 17.87 2.99
N ARG A 291 4.02 18.01 4.21
CA ARG A 291 3.24 19.18 4.62
C ARG A 291 4.04 20.49 4.44
N ASP A 292 5.34 20.44 4.62
CA ASP A 292 6.24 21.59 4.57
C ASP A 292 6.62 21.95 3.12
N GLY A 293 6.28 21.09 2.15
CA GLY A 293 6.44 21.29 0.71
C GLY A 293 5.11 21.55 -0.01
N ALA A 294 4.75 20.70 -0.97
CA ALA A 294 3.50 20.83 -1.73
C ALA A 294 2.26 20.31 -0.97
N GLY A 295 2.41 19.72 0.22
CA GLY A 295 1.32 19.36 1.12
C GLY A 295 0.48 18.16 0.71
N TYR A 296 1.01 17.26 -0.12
CA TYR A 296 0.29 16.02 -0.47
C TYR A 296 0.19 15.05 0.71
N LEU A 297 1.25 14.96 1.51
CA LEU A 297 1.28 14.14 2.72
C LEU A 297 1.16 15.07 3.94
N PRO A 298 0.18 14.85 4.84
CA PRO A 298 -0.05 15.70 6.01
C PRO A 298 0.98 15.45 7.14
N ALA A 299 2.18 15.02 6.80
CA ALA A 299 3.29 14.77 7.69
C ALA A 299 4.43 15.76 7.45
N PRO A 300 5.15 16.23 8.51
CA PRO A 300 6.31 17.10 8.36
C PRO A 300 7.41 16.46 7.52
N ALA A 301 8.24 17.28 6.87
CA ALA A 301 9.34 16.81 6.03
C ALA A 301 10.27 15.84 6.76
N LYS A 302 10.63 16.11 8.02
CA LYS A 302 11.47 15.20 8.83
C LYS A 302 10.90 13.78 8.96
N VAL A 303 9.57 13.66 9.04
CA VAL A 303 8.88 12.37 9.14
C VAL A 303 8.90 11.66 7.79
N VAL A 304 8.58 12.38 6.71
CA VAL A 304 8.56 11.80 5.35
C VAL A 304 9.97 11.42 4.92
N THR A 305 10.99 12.24 5.21
CA THR A 305 12.40 11.89 4.93
C THR A 305 12.79 10.61 5.66
N ARG A 306 12.51 10.52 6.99
CA ARG A 306 12.76 9.27 7.74
C ARG A 306 12.05 8.06 7.12
N ALA A 307 10.81 8.23 6.69
CA ALA A 307 9.98 7.20 6.08
C ALA A 307 10.55 6.64 4.77
N VAL A 308 11.34 7.40 4.04
CA VAL A 308 11.87 6.97 2.73
C VAL A 308 13.37 6.67 2.74
N THR A 309 14.12 7.14 3.75
CA THR A 309 15.60 6.99 3.79
C THR A 309 16.12 6.15 4.94
N ALA A 310 15.49 6.21 6.14
CA ALA A 310 16.02 5.60 7.34
C ALA A 310 15.93 4.07 7.32
N TYR A 311 17.07 3.40 7.22
CA TYR A 311 17.20 1.94 7.16
C TYR A 311 18.54 1.50 7.79
N GLY A 312 19.25 0.58 7.22
CA GLY A 312 20.39 -0.14 7.75
C GLY A 312 21.56 0.67 8.32
N GLN A 313 21.71 1.96 7.97
CA GLN A 313 22.77 2.82 8.53
C GLN A 313 22.44 3.33 9.94
N GLU A 314 21.19 3.25 10.39
CA GLU A 314 20.81 3.73 11.71
C GLU A 314 21.05 2.66 12.78
N PRO A 315 21.79 2.99 13.87
CA PRO A 315 22.08 2.03 14.95
C PRO A 315 20.84 1.37 15.55
N VAL A 316 19.69 2.09 15.58
CA VAL A 316 18.42 1.60 16.11
C VAL A 316 17.87 0.39 15.35
N TYR A 317 18.29 0.18 14.11
CA TYR A 317 17.83 -0.94 13.28
C TYR A 317 18.82 -2.12 13.20
N LYS A 318 19.97 -2.03 13.87
CA LYS A 318 21.00 -3.09 13.83
C LYS A 318 20.45 -4.46 14.21
N ASP A 319 19.56 -4.52 15.22
CA ASP A 319 18.96 -5.78 15.68
C ASP A 319 17.58 -6.05 15.03
N VAL A 320 17.10 -5.14 14.22
CA VAL A 320 15.81 -5.24 13.53
C VAL A 320 15.96 -5.88 12.15
N ILE A 321 17.01 -5.48 11.40
CA ILE A 321 17.29 -5.99 10.05
C ILE A 321 18.06 -7.30 10.16
N ARG A 322 17.49 -8.36 9.60
CA ARG A 322 18.07 -9.72 9.62
C ARG A 322 18.79 -10.08 8.34
N HIS A 323 18.36 -9.49 7.22
CA HIS A 323 18.83 -9.80 5.87
C HIS A 323 19.51 -8.58 5.24
N ALA A 324 20.57 -8.06 5.90
CA ALA A 324 21.33 -6.91 5.39
C ALA A 324 21.96 -7.18 4.01
N GLU A 325 22.28 -8.43 3.74
CA GLU A 325 22.84 -8.91 2.45
C GLU A 325 21.85 -8.77 1.29
N TRP A 326 20.56 -8.57 1.55
CA TRP A 326 19.58 -8.33 0.49
C TRP A 326 19.75 -6.95 -0.17
N GLY A 327 20.47 -6.03 0.46
CA GLY A 327 20.69 -4.68 -0.05
C GLY A 327 19.41 -3.85 -0.14
N ASN A 328 18.40 -4.16 0.69
CA ASN A 328 17.14 -3.44 0.71
C ASN A 328 17.29 -2.03 1.27
N GLY A 329 16.38 -1.14 0.88
CA GLY A 329 16.09 0.12 1.55
C GLY A 329 14.73 0.08 2.26
N ARG A 330 14.40 1.13 2.99
CA ARG A 330 13.10 1.27 3.65
C ARG A 330 11.94 1.23 2.65
N ILE A 331 12.09 1.93 1.52
CA ILE A 331 11.19 1.92 0.37
C ILE A 331 12.00 2.11 -0.91
N ASP A 332 11.55 1.52 -2.02
CA ASP A 332 12.05 1.84 -3.36
C ASP A 332 10.88 1.97 -4.36
N PHE A 333 11.10 2.75 -5.42
CA PHE A 333 10.09 3.03 -6.44
C PHE A 333 10.45 2.26 -7.71
N GLN A 334 9.76 1.14 -7.91
CA GLN A 334 10.10 0.16 -8.95
C GLN A 334 8.85 -0.18 -9.76
N PRO A 335 8.81 0.21 -11.06
CA PRO A 335 7.59 0.17 -11.86
C PRO A 335 7.20 -1.21 -12.40
N TRP A 336 8.18 -2.14 -12.57
CA TRP A 336 7.89 -3.39 -13.25
C TRP A 336 7.13 -4.39 -12.36
N PRO A 337 5.94 -4.85 -12.81
CA PRO A 337 5.11 -5.76 -12.02
C PRO A 337 5.50 -7.23 -12.26
N TYR A 338 6.56 -7.70 -11.60
CA TYR A 338 7.06 -9.07 -11.76
C TYR A 338 5.96 -10.14 -11.67
N PRO A 339 5.84 -11.02 -12.68
CA PRO A 339 4.86 -12.11 -12.68
C PRO A 339 5.02 -13.06 -11.50
N SER A 340 6.27 -13.35 -11.09
CA SER A 340 6.60 -14.19 -9.92
C SER A 340 5.92 -13.70 -8.64
N ALA A 341 5.97 -12.38 -8.39
CA ALA A 341 5.34 -11.79 -7.21
C ALA A 341 3.80 -11.88 -7.27
N THR A 342 3.20 -11.72 -8.45
CA THR A 342 1.74 -11.88 -8.60
C THR A 342 1.32 -13.32 -8.30
N ARG A 343 2.06 -14.30 -8.82
CA ARG A 343 1.84 -15.73 -8.56
C ARG A 343 1.91 -16.04 -7.07
N LEU A 344 2.97 -15.57 -6.41
CA LEU A 344 3.17 -15.80 -4.98
C LEU A 344 2.08 -15.12 -4.12
N ILE A 345 1.64 -13.91 -4.47
CA ILE A 345 0.53 -13.24 -3.77
C ILE A 345 -0.75 -14.07 -3.83
N VAL A 346 -1.09 -14.62 -5.00
CA VAL A 346 -2.29 -15.48 -5.12
C VAL A 346 -2.16 -16.72 -4.23
N GLN A 347 -0.98 -17.34 -4.20
CA GLN A 347 -0.71 -18.49 -3.33
C GLN A 347 -0.84 -18.12 -1.84
N GLN A 348 -0.17 -17.06 -1.40
CA GLN A 348 -0.19 -16.61 -0.02
C GLN A 348 -1.60 -16.15 0.45
N LEU A 349 -2.41 -15.57 -0.43
CA LEU A 349 -3.78 -15.18 -0.10
C LEU A 349 -4.67 -16.39 0.24
N LYS A 350 -4.42 -17.54 -0.35
CA LYS A 350 -5.16 -18.78 -0.02
C LYS A 350 -4.95 -19.20 1.43
N ASP A 351 -3.78 -18.92 1.99
CA ASP A 351 -3.41 -19.24 3.38
C ASP A 351 -3.65 -18.07 4.35
N THR A 352 -4.04 -16.89 3.83
CA THR A 352 -4.25 -15.69 4.64
C THR A 352 -5.68 -15.65 5.16
N LYS A 353 -5.85 -15.45 6.46
CA LYS A 353 -7.17 -15.22 7.07
C LYS A 353 -7.69 -13.86 6.68
N ILE A 354 -8.90 -13.84 6.17
CA ILE A 354 -9.61 -12.67 5.67
C ILE A 354 -11.05 -12.79 6.17
N GLU A 355 -11.61 -11.73 6.68
CA GLU A 355 -13.02 -11.65 6.99
C GLU A 355 -13.83 -11.35 5.72
N GLY A 356 -14.96 -12.01 5.55
CA GLY A 356 -15.84 -11.90 4.39
C GLY A 356 -15.65 -13.04 3.37
N ASP A 357 -16.27 -12.84 2.18
CA ASP A 357 -16.25 -13.86 1.12
C ASP A 357 -14.85 -13.95 0.48
N ARG A 358 -14.33 -15.17 0.47
CA ARG A 358 -13.04 -15.52 -0.11
C ARG A 358 -13.10 -16.72 -1.06
N VAL A 359 -14.30 -17.24 -1.34
CA VAL A 359 -14.50 -18.46 -2.15
C VAL A 359 -13.89 -18.32 -3.55
N PHE A 360 -13.84 -17.10 -4.09
CA PHE A 360 -13.20 -16.85 -5.38
C PHE A 360 -11.70 -17.19 -5.38
N LEU A 361 -10.99 -17.08 -4.24
CA LEU A 361 -9.55 -17.37 -4.13
C LEU A 361 -9.24 -18.84 -4.41
N ASP A 362 -10.10 -19.76 -3.99
CA ASP A 362 -9.87 -21.21 -4.13
C ASP A 362 -9.85 -21.62 -5.61
N LYS A 363 -10.59 -20.90 -6.45
CA LYS A 363 -10.70 -21.13 -7.89
C LYS A 363 -9.67 -20.38 -8.72
N LEU A 364 -8.90 -19.46 -8.13
CA LEU A 364 -7.94 -18.67 -8.87
C LEU A 364 -6.70 -19.48 -9.22
N ASP A 365 -6.41 -19.53 -10.51
CA ASP A 365 -5.13 -19.98 -11.03
C ASP A 365 -4.11 -18.84 -10.97
N PRO A 366 -2.98 -18.99 -10.27
CA PRO A 366 -1.95 -17.96 -10.17
C PRO A 366 -1.38 -17.51 -11.53
N ASP A 367 -1.23 -18.43 -12.48
CA ASP A 367 -0.68 -18.12 -13.81
C ASP A 367 -1.69 -17.37 -14.69
N PHE A 368 -2.97 -17.70 -14.57
CA PHE A 368 -4.04 -16.91 -15.18
C PHE A 368 -4.04 -15.48 -14.65
N VAL A 369 -3.99 -15.30 -13.31
CA VAL A 369 -4.00 -13.97 -12.69
C VAL A 369 -2.81 -13.12 -13.14
N THR A 370 -1.62 -13.70 -13.29
CA THR A 370 -0.45 -12.95 -13.77
C THR A 370 -0.67 -12.35 -15.16
N LYS A 371 -1.37 -13.06 -16.04
CA LYS A 371 -1.63 -12.64 -17.43
C LYS A 371 -2.82 -11.69 -17.54
N ASP A 372 -3.84 -11.91 -16.70
CA ASP A 372 -5.11 -11.19 -16.81
C ASP A 372 -5.17 -9.90 -15.98
N LEU A 373 -4.58 -9.88 -14.78
CA LEU A 373 -4.65 -8.70 -13.92
C LEU A 373 -3.77 -7.55 -14.40
N VAL A 374 -2.63 -7.85 -15.01
CA VAL A 374 -1.56 -6.87 -15.29
C VAL A 374 -1.50 -6.54 -16.78
N ASP A 375 -1.43 -5.27 -17.12
CA ASP A 375 -1.09 -4.78 -18.45
C ASP A 375 0.43 -4.53 -18.55
N TYR A 376 1.15 -5.54 -19.00
CA TYR A 376 2.60 -5.45 -19.18
C TYR A 376 3.02 -4.58 -20.37
N VAL A 377 2.13 -4.38 -21.34
CA VAL A 377 2.46 -3.67 -22.58
C VAL A 377 2.73 -2.21 -22.30
N LEU A 378 1.86 -1.57 -21.52
CA LEU A 378 1.98 -0.14 -21.18
C LEU A 378 3.27 0.15 -20.42
N VAL A 379 3.54 -0.59 -19.35
CA VAL A 379 4.73 -0.36 -18.53
C VAL A 379 6.02 -0.71 -19.26
N LYS A 380 6.03 -1.78 -20.08
CA LYS A 380 7.21 -2.15 -20.87
C LYS A 380 7.57 -1.08 -21.90
N LYS A 381 6.59 -0.50 -22.58
CA LYS A 381 6.79 0.62 -23.50
C LYS A 381 7.33 1.87 -22.77
N ALA A 382 6.81 2.17 -21.58
CA ALA A 382 7.32 3.29 -20.79
C ALA A 382 8.77 3.07 -20.34
N LEU A 383 9.10 1.87 -19.87
CA LEU A 383 10.45 1.48 -19.44
C LEU A 383 11.48 1.46 -20.58
N ALA A 384 11.05 1.25 -21.83
CA ALA A 384 11.94 1.32 -22.98
C ALA A 384 12.60 2.71 -23.16
N ARG A 385 12.05 3.76 -22.54
CA ARG A 385 12.66 5.09 -22.51
C ARG A 385 13.81 5.20 -21.51
N TYR A 386 14.02 4.20 -20.65
CA TYR A 386 14.96 4.18 -19.54
C TYR A 386 15.70 2.83 -19.51
N PRO A 387 16.61 2.56 -20.44
CA PRO A 387 17.22 1.22 -20.63
C PRO A 387 17.98 0.72 -19.39
N ASP A 388 18.41 1.64 -18.52
CA ASP A 388 19.20 1.34 -17.32
C ASP A 388 18.35 1.32 -16.03
N TRP A 389 17.05 1.38 -16.12
CA TRP A 389 16.13 1.47 -14.97
C TRP A 389 16.31 0.39 -13.90
N TRP A 390 16.91 -0.73 -14.25
CA TRP A 390 17.09 -1.91 -13.40
C TRP A 390 18.48 -2.06 -12.80
N ARG A 391 19.51 -1.30 -13.29
CA ARG A 391 20.94 -1.53 -12.96
C ARG A 391 21.26 -1.33 -11.48
N ASP A 392 20.64 -0.39 -10.82
CA ASP A 392 20.85 -0.08 -9.40
C ASP A 392 19.99 -0.94 -8.47
N ARG A 393 19.32 -1.95 -9.03
CA ARG A 393 18.38 -2.81 -8.31
C ARG A 393 18.91 -4.23 -8.33
N SER A 394 18.81 -4.93 -7.20
CA SER A 394 19.25 -6.31 -7.08
C SER A 394 18.37 -7.28 -7.93
N VAL A 395 18.38 -7.10 -9.23
CA VAL A 395 17.82 -8.05 -10.19
C VAL A 395 18.91 -9.07 -10.47
N ALA A 396 18.81 -10.23 -9.84
CA ALA A 396 19.69 -11.34 -10.16
C ALA A 396 19.44 -11.81 -11.59
N SER A 397 20.51 -12.02 -12.34
CA SER A 397 20.53 -12.78 -13.60
C SER A 397 19.95 -12.14 -14.86
N GLY A 398 20.55 -11.08 -15.40
CA GLY A 398 20.52 -10.81 -16.85
C GLY A 398 19.19 -10.40 -17.51
N ASP A 399 18.04 -10.85 -17.04
CA ASP A 399 16.72 -10.43 -17.53
C ASP A 399 16.05 -9.48 -16.53
N PRO A 400 15.93 -8.16 -16.85
CA PRO A 400 15.35 -7.17 -15.95
C PRO A 400 13.86 -7.37 -15.69
N PHE A 401 13.20 -8.22 -16.45
CA PHE A 401 11.77 -8.49 -16.37
C PHE A 401 11.43 -9.77 -15.60
N SER A 402 12.43 -10.48 -15.12
CA SER A 402 12.30 -11.75 -14.39
C SER A 402 13.04 -11.70 -13.06
N ARG A 403 12.47 -12.30 -12.04
CA ARG A 403 13.15 -12.51 -10.75
C ARG A 403 12.57 -13.70 -10.00
N GLN A 404 13.32 -14.18 -9.01
CA GLN A 404 12.83 -15.11 -8.00
C GLN A 404 12.36 -14.34 -6.76
N GLU A 405 11.26 -14.78 -6.17
CA GLU A 405 10.78 -14.22 -4.90
C GLU A 405 11.49 -14.92 -3.73
N VAL A 406 11.89 -14.15 -2.73
CA VAL A 406 12.61 -14.63 -1.55
C VAL A 406 11.83 -14.19 -0.31
N LEU A 407 11.37 -15.16 0.48
CA LEU A 407 10.77 -14.98 1.78
C LEU A 407 11.64 -15.69 2.82
N ALA A 408 11.96 -14.97 3.91
CA ALA A 408 12.69 -15.50 5.07
C ALA A 408 12.34 -14.67 6.31
N LEU A 409 12.55 -15.26 7.53
CA LEU A 409 12.24 -14.62 8.80
C LEU A 409 13.48 -14.35 9.64
#